data_22cd67473c6068dac3f403bf30ee7a88
#
_entry.id   22cd67473c6068dac3f403bf30ee7a88
#
_cell.length_a   1.000
_cell.length_b   1.000
_cell.length_c   1.000
_cell.angle_alpha   90.00
_cell.angle_beta   90.00
_cell.angle_gamma   90.00
#
_symmetry.space_group_name_H-M   'P 1'
#
loop_
_entity.id
_entity.type
_entity.pdbx_description
1 polymer ?
#
loop_
_entity_poly.entity_id
_entity_poly.type
_entity_poly.pdbx_seq_one_letter_code
_entity_poly.pdbx_strand_id
1 'polypeptide(L)'
;EQDMKNLALNEKRVPISFYNALRKQGLSIIGEFKKASPSHGKMNNKIELTDRIDQYNNAVDAISCLTEEDYFLGNTDYLKQIRKITNLPIIRKDFIIDEYQVYEAKVIGADAILLIAAILDDEKFKELYDQAYSLSLDVLCEVHNEEEMQRMINLGVKIIGINNRNLKTFEVSLDTTKKLASLAPEGTVLV
;
A
#
# COMPACT_ATOMS: atom_id res chain seq x y z
N GLU A 1 -12.54 13.49 -13.69
CA GLU A 1 -11.92 13.84 -12.37
C GLU A 1 -12.99 14.30 -11.37
N GLN A 2 -13.75 15.35 -11.67
CA GLN A 2 -14.74 15.88 -10.74
C GLN A 2 -15.79 14.85 -10.30
N ASP A 3 -16.20 13.95 -11.19
CA ASP A 3 -17.15 12.89 -10.86
C ASP A 3 -16.55 11.86 -9.87
N MET A 4 -15.27 11.48 -10.03
CA MET A 4 -14.60 10.58 -9.11
C MET A 4 -14.44 11.19 -7.72
N LYS A 5 -14.08 12.48 -7.64
CA LYS A 5 -14.03 13.23 -6.38
C LYS A 5 -15.38 13.24 -5.67
N ASN A 6 -16.44 13.53 -6.41
CA ASN A 6 -17.80 13.53 -5.86
C ASN A 6 -18.21 12.14 -5.34
N LEU A 7 -17.88 11.08 -6.08
CA LEU A 7 -18.12 9.70 -5.64
C LEU A 7 -17.38 9.38 -4.36
N ALA A 8 -16.08 9.73 -4.28
CA ALA A 8 -15.27 9.49 -3.09
C ALA A 8 -15.76 10.22 -1.84
N LEU A 9 -16.17 11.50 -2.01
CA LEU A 9 -16.69 12.31 -0.91
C LEU A 9 -18.07 11.84 -0.41
N ASN A 10 -18.87 11.19 -1.28
CA ASN A 10 -20.17 10.64 -0.95
C ASN A 10 -20.14 9.15 -0.56
N GLU A 11 -18.95 8.50 -0.63
CA GLU A 11 -18.79 7.10 -0.24
C GLU A 11 -19.03 6.91 1.26
N LYS A 12 -20.04 6.11 1.58
CA LYS A 12 -20.49 5.89 2.96
C LYS A 12 -19.68 4.84 3.70
N ARG A 13 -18.93 3.99 2.97
CA ARG A 13 -18.10 2.99 3.60
C ARG A 13 -16.98 3.66 4.41
N VAL A 14 -16.91 3.32 5.68
CA VAL A 14 -15.78 3.72 6.53
C VAL A 14 -14.62 2.75 6.28
N PRO A 15 -13.44 3.24 5.87
CA PRO A 15 -12.26 2.39 5.73
C PRO A 15 -11.90 1.68 7.02
N ILE A 16 -11.43 0.45 6.90
CA ILE A 16 -10.90 -0.34 8.01
C ILE A 16 -9.48 0.15 8.28
N SER A 17 -9.13 0.40 9.53
CA SER A 17 -7.81 0.92 9.86
C SER A 17 -6.70 -0.08 9.54
N PHE A 18 -5.94 0.19 8.49
CA PHE A 18 -4.72 -0.50 8.12
C PHE A 18 -3.63 -0.29 9.17
N TYR A 19 -3.52 0.95 9.69
CA TYR A 19 -2.60 1.29 10.77
C TYR A 19 -2.82 0.45 12.03
N ASN A 20 -4.08 0.31 12.48
CA ASN A 20 -4.38 -0.48 13.68
C ASN A 20 -4.12 -1.97 13.46
N ALA A 21 -4.40 -2.51 12.27
CA ALA A 21 -4.10 -3.90 11.95
C ALA A 21 -2.60 -4.24 12.06
N LEU A 22 -1.74 -3.27 11.72
CA LEU A 22 -0.27 -3.44 11.77
C LEU A 22 0.33 -3.16 13.16
N ARG A 23 -0.41 -2.57 14.08
CA ARG A 23 0.07 -2.22 15.44
C ARG A 23 -0.21 -3.28 16.49
N LYS A 24 -0.77 -4.40 16.13
CA LYS A 24 -0.98 -5.49 17.09
C LYS A 24 0.33 -5.93 17.74
N GLN A 25 0.26 -6.53 18.90
CA GLN A 25 1.44 -7.11 19.54
C GLN A 25 1.98 -8.27 18.70
N GLY A 26 3.29 -8.29 18.47
CA GLY A 26 3.97 -9.29 17.68
C GLY A 26 4.08 -8.91 16.20
N LEU A 27 4.29 -9.90 15.35
CA LEU A 27 4.44 -9.73 13.92
C LEU A 27 3.07 -9.61 13.24
N SER A 28 2.91 -8.61 12.39
CA SER A 28 1.79 -8.48 11.47
C SER A 28 2.19 -8.90 10.06
N ILE A 29 1.29 -9.54 9.33
CA ILE A 29 1.55 -10.05 7.98
C ILE A 29 0.60 -9.39 7.00
N ILE A 30 1.15 -8.90 5.89
CA ILE A 30 0.39 -8.41 4.73
C ILE A 30 0.48 -9.47 3.63
N GLY A 31 -0.65 -10.05 3.25
CA GLY A 31 -0.75 -10.97 2.13
C GLY A 31 -0.92 -10.21 0.81
N GLU A 32 -0.06 -10.45 -0.17
CA GLU A 32 -0.13 -9.75 -1.45
C GLU A 32 -0.79 -10.59 -2.54
N PHE A 33 -1.82 -10.03 -3.18
CA PHE A 33 -2.43 -10.57 -4.39
C PHE A 33 -1.87 -9.87 -5.62
N LYS A 34 -1.12 -10.62 -6.46
CA LYS A 34 -0.57 -10.15 -7.73
C LYS A 34 -0.50 -11.27 -8.77
N LYS A 35 -0.54 -10.90 -10.05
CA LYS A 35 -0.49 -11.85 -11.18
C LYS A 35 0.84 -11.84 -11.93
N ALA A 36 1.63 -10.77 -11.81
CA ALA A 36 2.95 -10.65 -12.43
C ALA A 36 3.85 -9.72 -11.62
N SER A 37 5.13 -9.73 -11.92
CA SER A 37 6.08 -8.69 -11.50
C SER A 37 7.22 -8.53 -12.50
N PRO A 38 7.87 -7.36 -12.60
CA PRO A 38 9.00 -7.14 -13.51
C PRO A 38 10.15 -8.12 -13.32
N SER A 39 10.36 -8.59 -12.09
CA SER A 39 11.47 -9.50 -11.74
C SER A 39 11.17 -10.97 -11.99
N HIS A 40 9.91 -11.40 -12.06
CA HIS A 40 9.50 -12.80 -12.19
C HIS A 40 8.59 -13.07 -13.40
N GLY A 41 8.19 -12.01 -14.14
CA GLY A 41 7.23 -12.13 -15.21
C GLY A 41 5.84 -12.58 -14.74
N LYS A 42 5.08 -13.19 -15.62
CA LYS A 42 3.74 -13.70 -15.33
C LYS A 42 3.80 -14.87 -14.35
N MET A 43 3.09 -14.76 -13.26
CA MET A 43 2.99 -15.82 -12.26
C MET A 43 1.93 -16.85 -12.66
N ASN A 44 2.31 -18.12 -12.70
CA ASN A 44 1.40 -19.21 -13.02
C ASN A 44 0.59 -19.59 -11.76
N ASN A 45 -0.32 -18.71 -11.35
CA ASN A 45 -1.16 -18.96 -10.19
C ASN A 45 -2.29 -19.92 -10.57
N LYS A 46 -2.19 -21.16 -10.08
CA LYS A 46 -3.25 -22.17 -10.21
C LYS A 46 -4.41 -21.95 -9.21
N ILE A 47 -4.27 -20.97 -8.31
CA ILE A 47 -5.23 -20.69 -7.23
C ILE A 47 -6.11 -19.52 -7.68
N GLU A 48 -7.42 -19.72 -7.66
CA GLU A 48 -8.39 -18.69 -7.95
C GLU A 48 -8.35 -17.56 -6.89
N LEU A 49 -8.78 -16.34 -7.29
CA LEU A 49 -8.78 -15.18 -6.40
C LEU A 49 -9.53 -15.46 -5.10
N THR A 50 -10.71 -16.04 -5.18
CA THR A 50 -11.56 -16.36 -4.02
C THR A 50 -10.86 -17.28 -3.03
N ASP A 51 -10.23 -18.38 -3.53
CA ASP A 51 -9.53 -19.33 -2.69
C ASP A 51 -8.29 -18.71 -2.02
N ARG A 52 -7.58 -17.83 -2.76
CA ARG A 52 -6.44 -17.10 -2.20
C ARG A 52 -6.87 -16.16 -1.09
N ILE A 53 -7.97 -15.45 -1.26
CA ILE A 53 -8.46 -14.52 -0.24
C ILE A 53 -9.04 -15.27 0.96
N ASP A 54 -9.66 -16.42 0.76
CA ASP A 54 -10.06 -17.27 1.88
C ASP A 54 -8.87 -17.71 2.74
N GLN A 55 -7.75 -18.12 2.11
CA GLN A 55 -6.51 -18.39 2.84
C GLN A 55 -6.01 -17.14 3.60
N TYR A 56 -6.05 -15.96 2.99
CA TYR A 56 -5.61 -14.72 3.63
C TYR A 56 -6.50 -14.33 4.80
N ASN A 57 -7.81 -14.50 4.70
CA ASN A 57 -8.74 -14.22 5.80
C ASN A 57 -8.38 -14.97 7.10
N ASN A 58 -7.72 -16.11 6.98
CA ASN A 58 -7.34 -16.95 8.11
C ASN A 58 -5.87 -16.82 8.54
N ALA A 59 -5.03 -16.12 7.76
CA ALA A 59 -3.58 -16.19 7.95
C ALA A 59 -2.87 -14.83 8.04
N VAL A 60 -3.49 -13.75 7.59
CA VAL A 60 -2.84 -12.43 7.51
C VAL A 60 -3.65 -11.35 8.20
N ASP A 61 -3.05 -10.18 8.40
CA ASP A 61 -3.65 -9.03 9.10
C ASP A 61 -4.16 -7.95 8.14
N ALA A 62 -3.61 -7.92 6.95
CA ALA A 62 -3.99 -7.00 5.88
C ALA A 62 -3.72 -7.64 4.52
N ILE A 63 -4.37 -7.12 3.47
CA ILE A 63 -4.20 -7.57 2.10
C ILE A 63 -3.63 -6.44 1.26
N SER A 64 -2.60 -6.75 0.46
CA SER A 64 -2.08 -5.89 -0.60
C SER A 64 -2.63 -6.36 -1.94
N CYS A 65 -3.32 -5.47 -2.66
CA CYS A 65 -3.87 -5.76 -3.97
C CYS A 65 -3.22 -4.88 -5.04
N LEU A 66 -2.51 -5.50 -5.99
CA LEU A 66 -1.94 -4.83 -7.15
C LEU A 66 -3.08 -4.38 -8.09
N THR A 67 -3.11 -3.06 -8.39
CA THR A 67 -4.02 -2.47 -9.37
C THR A 67 -3.30 -1.91 -10.60
N GLU A 68 -1.97 -1.89 -10.57
CA GLU A 68 -1.12 -1.48 -11.69
C GLU A 68 -1.21 -2.53 -12.83
N GLU A 69 -1.57 -2.08 -14.05
CA GLU A 69 -1.97 -2.97 -15.14
C GLU A 69 -0.80 -3.43 -16.01
N ASP A 70 0.18 -2.56 -16.27
CA ASP A 70 1.19 -2.78 -17.30
C ASP A 70 2.27 -3.79 -16.86
N TYR A 71 2.80 -3.65 -15.65
CA TYR A 71 3.93 -4.43 -15.15
C TYR A 71 3.53 -5.55 -14.19
N PHE A 72 2.44 -5.36 -13.45
CA PHE A 72 1.99 -6.31 -12.43
C PHE A 72 0.73 -7.07 -12.83
N LEU A 73 0.15 -6.77 -13.99
CA LEU A 73 -1.12 -7.32 -14.47
C LEU A 73 -2.23 -7.21 -13.43
N GLY A 74 -2.20 -6.10 -12.68
CA GLY A 74 -3.21 -5.73 -11.70
C GLY A 74 -4.48 -5.21 -12.38
N ASN A 75 -5.49 -4.96 -11.56
CA ASN A 75 -6.73 -4.31 -12.00
C ASN A 75 -7.52 -3.83 -10.80
N THR A 76 -8.19 -2.68 -10.92
CA THR A 76 -9.07 -2.16 -9.87
C THR A 76 -10.24 -3.09 -9.56
N ASP A 77 -10.69 -3.89 -10.52
CA ASP A 77 -11.76 -4.87 -10.32
C ASP A 77 -11.36 -6.01 -9.40
N TYR A 78 -10.08 -6.38 -9.33
CA TYR A 78 -9.61 -7.35 -8.34
C TYR A 78 -9.82 -6.81 -6.92
N LEU A 79 -9.48 -5.56 -6.67
CA LEU A 79 -9.68 -4.93 -5.37
C LEU A 79 -11.15 -4.88 -4.99
N LYS A 80 -12.04 -4.51 -5.93
CA LYS A 80 -13.50 -4.53 -5.72
C LYS A 80 -14.02 -5.93 -5.41
N GLN A 81 -13.50 -6.96 -6.07
CA GLN A 81 -13.87 -8.37 -5.81
C GLN A 81 -13.38 -8.80 -4.43
N ILE A 82 -12.13 -8.51 -4.08
CA ILE A 82 -11.53 -8.82 -2.77
C ILE A 82 -12.33 -8.15 -1.66
N ARG A 83 -12.69 -6.86 -1.83
CA ARG A 83 -13.48 -6.14 -0.82
C ARG A 83 -14.80 -6.81 -0.45
N LYS A 84 -15.42 -7.54 -1.38
CA LYS A 84 -16.69 -8.23 -1.15
C LYS A 84 -16.57 -9.50 -0.30
N ILE A 85 -15.37 -10.06 -0.20
CA ILE A 85 -15.13 -11.37 0.42
C ILE A 85 -14.12 -11.34 1.57
N THR A 86 -13.73 -10.14 2.04
CA THR A 86 -12.85 -9.99 3.20
C THR A 86 -13.30 -8.85 4.10
N ASN A 87 -13.02 -8.98 5.40
CA ASN A 87 -13.12 -7.90 6.39
C ASN A 87 -11.74 -7.40 6.82
N LEU A 88 -10.66 -7.86 6.20
CA LEU A 88 -9.32 -7.34 6.44
C LEU A 88 -9.14 -5.98 5.73
N PRO A 89 -8.29 -5.09 6.25
CA PRO A 89 -7.94 -3.88 5.54
C PRO A 89 -7.18 -4.21 4.26
N ILE A 90 -7.48 -3.47 3.17
CA ILE A 90 -6.87 -3.64 1.85
C ILE A 90 -6.08 -2.39 1.50
N ILE A 91 -4.80 -2.56 1.19
CA ILE A 91 -3.99 -1.50 0.58
C ILE A 91 -4.04 -1.62 -0.95
N ARG A 92 -4.36 -0.51 -1.63
CA ARG A 92 -4.16 -0.38 -3.07
C ARG A 92 -2.68 -0.24 -3.36
N LYS A 93 -2.11 -1.22 -4.04
CA LYS A 93 -0.70 -1.19 -4.47
C LYS A 93 -0.61 -0.80 -5.93
N ASP A 94 -0.18 0.42 -6.15
CA ASP A 94 -0.11 1.08 -7.45
C ASP A 94 0.94 2.19 -7.41
N PHE A 95 1.34 2.72 -8.56
CA PHE A 95 2.13 3.95 -8.64
C PHE A 95 1.19 5.16 -8.56
N ILE A 96 0.96 5.64 -7.33
CA ILE A 96 0.05 6.77 -7.10
C ILE A 96 0.85 8.07 -7.19
N ILE A 97 0.50 8.87 -8.19
CA ILE A 97 1.15 10.16 -8.52
C ILE A 97 0.16 11.31 -8.70
N ASP A 98 -1.14 11.01 -8.65
CA ASP A 98 -2.21 11.97 -8.92
C ASP A 98 -3.38 11.84 -7.92
N GLU A 99 -4.02 12.96 -7.61
CA GLU A 99 -5.16 13.01 -6.67
C GLU A 99 -6.34 12.15 -7.12
N TYR A 100 -6.54 11.99 -8.43
CA TYR A 100 -7.59 11.12 -8.98
C TYR A 100 -7.45 9.69 -8.45
N GLN A 101 -6.23 9.16 -8.40
CA GLN A 101 -5.98 7.79 -7.95
C GLN A 101 -6.30 7.61 -6.46
N VAL A 102 -6.15 8.67 -5.65
CA VAL A 102 -6.52 8.66 -4.23
C VAL A 102 -8.05 8.62 -4.06
N TYR A 103 -8.79 9.42 -4.82
CA TYR A 103 -10.26 9.35 -4.85
C TYR A 103 -10.75 7.99 -5.34
N GLU A 104 -10.16 7.49 -6.42
CA GLU A 104 -10.50 6.17 -6.95
C GLU A 104 -10.26 5.06 -5.93
N ALA A 105 -9.13 5.09 -5.18
CA ALA A 105 -8.84 4.13 -4.13
C ALA A 105 -9.96 4.04 -3.10
N LYS A 106 -10.50 5.19 -2.67
CA LYS A 106 -11.66 5.25 -1.77
C LYS A 106 -12.90 4.59 -2.37
N VAL A 107 -13.21 4.91 -3.62
CA VAL A 107 -14.42 4.42 -4.32
C VAL A 107 -14.36 2.92 -4.57
N ILE A 108 -13.20 2.38 -4.95
CA ILE A 108 -13.05 0.94 -5.21
C ILE A 108 -12.99 0.08 -3.94
N GLY A 109 -12.92 0.70 -2.76
CA GLY A 109 -13.01 0.01 -1.48
C GLY A 109 -11.67 -0.27 -0.80
N ALA A 110 -10.61 0.44 -1.17
CA ALA A 110 -9.35 0.41 -0.43
C ALA A 110 -9.49 1.03 0.97
N ASP A 111 -8.62 0.62 1.86
CA ASP A 111 -8.49 1.14 3.23
C ASP A 111 -7.18 1.92 3.41
N ALA A 112 -6.22 1.65 2.55
CA ALA A 112 -4.93 2.33 2.49
C ALA A 112 -4.43 2.46 1.05
N ILE A 113 -3.47 3.36 0.86
CA ILE A 113 -2.73 3.52 -0.41
C ILE A 113 -1.22 3.41 -0.17
N LEU A 114 -0.49 3.13 -1.24
CA LEU A 114 0.97 3.18 -1.29
C LEU A 114 1.41 4.53 -1.85
N LEU A 115 2.30 5.24 -1.14
CA LEU A 115 3.07 6.35 -1.69
C LEU A 115 4.56 6.00 -1.65
N ILE A 116 5.26 6.21 -2.76
CA ILE A 116 6.65 5.82 -2.93
C ILE A 116 7.53 7.07 -2.92
N ALA A 117 8.41 7.20 -1.92
CA ALA A 117 9.28 8.37 -1.76
C ALA A 117 10.20 8.59 -2.97
N ALA A 118 10.62 7.52 -3.65
CA ALA A 118 11.51 7.58 -4.80
C ALA A 118 10.93 8.26 -6.04
N ILE A 119 9.60 8.31 -6.18
CA ILE A 119 8.92 8.86 -7.39
C ILE A 119 8.15 10.14 -7.14
N LEU A 120 8.08 10.61 -5.90
CA LEU A 120 7.37 11.82 -5.49
C LEU A 120 8.34 12.80 -4.83
N ASP A 121 8.26 14.07 -5.17
CA ASP A 121 8.88 15.14 -4.38
C ASP A 121 8.10 15.36 -3.07
N ASP A 122 8.66 16.15 -2.16
CA ASP A 122 8.07 16.32 -0.81
C ASP A 122 6.74 17.07 -0.85
N GLU A 123 6.56 18.02 -1.77
CA GLU A 123 5.33 18.78 -1.91
C GLU A 123 4.17 17.88 -2.38
N LYS A 124 4.41 17.15 -3.48
CA LYS A 124 3.42 16.21 -4.03
C LYS A 124 3.14 15.04 -3.09
N PHE A 125 4.18 14.52 -2.41
CA PHE A 125 4.01 13.48 -1.41
C PHE A 125 3.07 13.95 -0.30
N LYS A 126 3.33 15.15 0.25
CA LYS A 126 2.51 15.70 1.32
C LYS A 126 1.07 15.96 0.89
N GLU A 127 0.88 16.50 -0.31
CA GLU A 127 -0.46 16.73 -0.89
C GLU A 127 -1.28 15.43 -0.92
N LEU A 128 -0.73 14.38 -1.53
CA LEU A 128 -1.42 13.07 -1.63
C LEU A 128 -1.60 12.39 -0.28
N TYR A 129 -0.64 12.55 0.63
CA TYR A 129 -0.71 12.03 2.00
C TYR A 129 -1.87 12.66 2.78
N ASP A 130 -1.93 13.99 2.78
CA ASP A 130 -2.99 14.73 3.48
C ASP A 130 -4.37 14.44 2.87
N GLN A 131 -4.45 14.35 1.56
CA GLN A 131 -5.68 13.97 0.85
C GLN A 131 -6.16 12.58 1.25
N ALA A 132 -5.28 11.58 1.30
CA ALA A 132 -5.64 10.23 1.71
C ALA A 132 -6.23 10.22 3.14
N TYR A 133 -5.58 10.89 4.08
CA TYR A 133 -6.11 10.99 5.45
C TYR A 133 -7.42 11.77 5.53
N SER A 134 -7.63 12.79 4.70
CA SER A 134 -8.92 13.50 4.62
C SER A 134 -10.07 12.59 4.20
N LEU A 135 -9.76 11.53 3.43
CA LEU A 135 -10.70 10.48 3.02
C LEU A 135 -10.72 9.27 3.98
N SER A 136 -10.03 9.37 5.12
CA SER A 136 -9.85 8.29 6.10
C SER A 136 -9.11 7.06 5.56
N LEU A 137 -8.29 7.23 4.53
CA LEU A 137 -7.36 6.20 4.04
C LEU A 137 -6.04 6.29 4.79
N ASP A 138 -5.50 5.15 5.22
CA ASP A 138 -4.13 5.10 5.73
C ASP A 138 -3.12 5.13 4.56
N VAL A 139 -1.86 5.47 4.86
CA VAL A 139 -0.81 5.56 3.83
C VAL A 139 0.41 4.75 4.26
N LEU A 140 0.81 3.78 3.44
CA LEU A 140 2.10 3.11 3.51
C LEU A 140 3.11 3.91 2.69
N CYS A 141 4.13 4.46 3.36
CA CYS A 141 5.18 5.28 2.75
C CYS A 141 6.40 4.42 2.47
N GLU A 142 6.63 4.06 1.21
CA GLU A 142 7.74 3.18 0.82
C GLU A 142 9.04 3.96 0.66
N VAL A 143 10.12 3.44 1.27
CA VAL A 143 11.48 3.97 1.23
C VAL A 143 12.48 2.89 0.84
N HIS A 144 13.60 3.28 0.18
CA HIS A 144 14.64 2.37 -0.29
C HIS A 144 16.03 2.70 0.29
N ASN A 145 16.21 3.88 0.85
CA ASN A 145 17.49 4.39 1.33
C ASN A 145 17.33 5.39 2.48
N GLU A 146 18.45 5.82 3.03
CA GLU A 146 18.50 6.70 4.20
C GLU A 146 17.96 8.12 3.90
N GLU A 147 18.20 8.64 2.69
CA GLU A 147 17.69 9.95 2.28
C GLU A 147 16.15 9.95 2.24
N GLU A 148 15.56 8.95 1.58
CA GLU A 148 14.10 8.78 1.54
C GLU A 148 13.51 8.56 2.94
N MET A 149 14.20 7.75 3.78
CA MET A 149 13.79 7.52 5.16
C MET A 149 13.74 8.83 5.95
N GLN A 150 14.79 9.66 5.85
CA GLN A 150 14.86 10.95 6.54
C GLN A 150 13.78 11.93 6.06
N ARG A 151 13.47 11.93 4.77
CA ARG A 151 12.35 12.72 4.22
C ARG A 151 11.02 12.33 4.85
N MET A 152 10.74 11.03 4.96
CA MET A 152 9.50 10.52 5.58
C MET A 152 9.43 10.84 7.07
N ILE A 153 10.55 10.75 7.79
CA ILE A 153 10.64 11.14 9.20
C ILE A 153 10.32 12.63 9.36
N ASN A 154 10.90 13.49 8.51
CA ASN A 154 10.68 14.94 8.55
C ASN A 154 9.21 15.31 8.24
N LEU A 155 8.53 14.54 7.38
CA LEU A 155 7.11 14.72 7.07
C LEU A 155 6.20 14.18 8.18
N GLY A 156 6.73 13.44 9.16
CA GLY A 156 5.96 12.91 10.28
C GLY A 156 4.96 11.81 9.89
N VAL A 157 5.30 10.98 8.91
CA VAL A 157 4.43 9.90 8.43
C VAL A 157 4.28 8.80 9.49
N LYS A 158 3.16 8.08 9.47
CA LYS A 158 2.81 7.10 10.52
C LYS A 158 3.27 5.68 10.22
N ILE A 159 3.33 5.29 8.94
CA ILE A 159 3.66 3.94 8.47
C ILE A 159 4.73 4.04 7.40
N ILE A 160 5.89 3.41 7.64
CA ILE A 160 7.01 3.36 6.69
C ILE A 160 7.24 1.93 6.27
N GLY A 161 7.20 1.69 4.97
CA GLY A 161 7.59 0.42 4.35
C GLY A 161 9.01 0.48 3.85
N ILE A 162 9.87 -0.42 4.32
CA ILE A 162 11.26 -0.51 3.87
C ILE A 162 11.36 -1.55 2.76
N ASN A 163 11.59 -1.11 1.53
CA ASN A 163 11.77 -2.02 0.41
C ASN A 163 13.25 -2.45 0.31
N ASN A 164 13.48 -3.73 0.57
CA ASN A 164 14.83 -4.32 0.51
C ASN A 164 15.37 -4.53 -0.92
N ARG A 165 14.54 -4.30 -1.94
CA ARG A 165 14.95 -4.41 -3.33
C ARG A 165 15.45 -3.06 -3.85
N ASN A 166 16.68 -3.04 -4.37
CA ASN A 166 17.19 -1.90 -5.11
C ASN A 166 16.43 -1.78 -6.45
N LEU A 167 15.79 -0.63 -6.72
CA LEU A 167 14.98 -0.45 -7.92
C LEU A 167 15.80 -0.36 -9.22
N LYS A 168 17.13 -0.13 -9.13
CA LYS A 168 18.02 -0.04 -10.30
C LYS A 168 18.69 -1.36 -10.63
N THR A 169 19.16 -2.09 -9.60
CA THR A 169 19.92 -3.36 -9.79
C THR A 169 19.05 -4.59 -9.59
N PHE A 170 17.86 -4.45 -8.99
CA PHE A 170 16.97 -5.53 -8.55
C PHE A 170 17.57 -6.45 -7.47
N GLU A 171 18.75 -6.12 -6.94
CA GLU A 171 19.34 -6.84 -5.81
C GLU A 171 18.51 -6.67 -4.55
N VAL A 172 18.43 -7.71 -3.75
CA VAL A 172 17.72 -7.73 -2.46
C VAL A 172 18.73 -7.86 -1.33
N SER A 173 18.66 -6.94 -0.35
CA SER A 173 19.49 -6.99 0.85
C SER A 173 18.67 -6.69 2.10
N LEU A 174 18.64 -7.63 3.04
CA LEU A 174 18.00 -7.44 4.35
C LEU A 174 18.75 -6.45 5.25
N ASP A 175 19.99 -6.10 4.92
CA ASP A 175 20.74 -5.09 5.65
C ASP A 175 20.14 -3.69 5.48
N THR A 176 19.42 -3.46 4.39
CA THR A 176 18.62 -2.23 4.19
C THR A 176 17.61 -2.06 5.34
N THR A 177 16.81 -3.09 5.64
CA THR A 177 15.86 -3.03 6.77
C THR A 177 16.57 -2.79 8.08
N LYS A 178 17.66 -3.50 8.40
CA LYS A 178 18.39 -3.34 9.66
C LYS A 178 18.87 -1.90 9.84
N LYS A 179 19.46 -1.33 8.79
CA LYS A 179 19.97 0.03 8.81
C LYS A 179 18.86 1.06 8.96
N LEU A 180 17.81 0.99 8.12
CA LEU A 180 16.77 2.00 8.09
C LEU A 180 15.82 1.93 9.28
N ALA A 181 15.50 0.73 9.77
CA ALA A 181 14.64 0.55 10.93
C ALA A 181 15.17 1.24 12.18
N SER A 182 16.50 1.30 12.34
CA SER A 182 17.13 1.98 13.48
C SER A 182 16.95 3.51 13.48
N LEU A 183 16.56 4.10 12.35
CA LEU A 183 16.34 5.54 12.20
C LEU A 183 14.90 5.94 12.50
N ALA A 184 13.97 4.98 12.54
CA ALA A 184 12.55 5.26 12.71
C ALA A 184 12.26 5.85 14.10
N PRO A 185 11.46 6.94 14.21
CA PRO A 185 11.00 7.45 15.48
C PRO A 185 10.13 6.43 16.23
N GLU A 186 10.14 6.53 17.56
CA GLU A 186 9.24 5.73 18.40
C GLU A 186 7.77 5.95 17.99
N GLY A 187 7.00 4.88 17.90
CA GLY A 187 5.60 4.92 17.49
C GLY A 187 5.35 4.83 15.99
N THR A 188 6.39 4.90 15.15
CA THR A 188 6.27 4.62 13.71
C THR A 188 6.02 3.13 13.50
N VAL A 189 5.02 2.80 12.67
CA VAL A 189 4.81 1.42 12.22
C VAL A 189 5.78 1.13 11.07
N LEU A 190 6.57 0.07 11.19
CA LEU A 190 7.48 -0.41 10.15
C LEU A 190 6.94 -1.65 9.46
N VAL A 191 7.07 -1.67 8.13
CA VAL A 191 6.68 -2.77 7.24
C VAL A 191 7.88 -3.19 6.40
#